data_9a15463efc89de2755eb4569013e087a
#
_entry.id   9a15463efc89de2755eb4569013e087a
#
_cell.length_a   1.000
_cell.length_b   1.000
_cell.length_c   1.000
_cell.angle_alpha   90.00
_cell.angle_beta   90.00
_cell.angle_gamma   90.00
#
_symmetry.space_group_name_H-M   'P 1'
#
loop_
_entity.id
_entity.type
_entity.pdbx_description
1 polymer ?
#
loop_
_entity_poly.entity_id
_entity_poly.type
_entity_poly.pdbx_seq_one_letter_code
_entity_poly.pdbx_strand_id
1 'polypeptide(L)'
;MPSKDIVMPTLRNPFDVESDERPESAVAPAPGPYDEAVREGELLRVRPQTAAGPVQIGRQHAKRRMTVWERIDVLRDPGTEPTVLYQNWGPNLDGASIVTAICQIGGREVAVYGHDFTVRAGSMDATNGTKLANVIRLAGRQGMPLVGMNDSAGAFVPAGIGGLDGYAEAFTALRKISGVVPSIMCMFGYNAGGGSYLPRQGSFMIQPSN
;
A
#
# COMPACT_ATOMS: atom_id res chain seq x y z
N MET A 1 46.22 -16.11 41.36
CA MET A 1 45.31 -17.11 40.79
C MET A 1 44.61 -16.48 39.60
N PRO A 2 44.84 -16.91 38.35
CA PRO A 2 44.19 -16.33 37.19
C PRO A 2 42.77 -16.87 37.07
N SER A 3 41.84 -15.94 36.80
CA SER A 3 40.43 -16.17 36.50
C SER A 3 40.31 -17.06 35.27
N LYS A 4 39.57 -18.17 35.38
CA LYS A 4 39.21 -19.02 34.23
C LYS A 4 38.06 -18.34 33.49
N ASP A 5 38.33 -17.83 32.29
CA ASP A 5 37.30 -17.39 31.37
C ASP A 5 36.42 -18.59 30.96
N ILE A 6 35.19 -18.56 31.38
CA ILE A 6 34.16 -19.54 30.94
C ILE A 6 33.74 -19.15 29.53
N VAL A 7 34.29 -19.84 28.53
CA VAL A 7 33.83 -19.73 27.16
C VAL A 7 32.43 -20.41 27.06
N MET A 8 31.39 -19.61 26.92
CA MET A 8 30.05 -20.14 26.65
C MET A 8 30.02 -20.73 25.24
N PRO A 9 29.50 -21.94 25.07
CA PRO A 9 29.32 -22.51 23.71
C PRO A 9 28.30 -21.67 22.95
N THR A 10 28.68 -21.23 21.76
CA THR A 10 27.78 -20.57 20.82
C THR A 10 26.70 -21.57 20.39
N LEU A 11 25.47 -21.34 20.80
CA LEU A 11 24.32 -22.10 20.30
C LEU A 11 24.20 -21.86 18.80
N ARG A 12 24.43 -22.91 18.00
CA ARG A 12 24.13 -22.88 16.56
C ARG A 12 22.62 -22.69 16.40
N ASN A 13 22.26 -21.69 15.60
CA ASN A 13 20.87 -21.50 15.18
C ASN A 13 20.43 -22.72 14.38
N PRO A 14 19.38 -23.45 14.78
CA PRO A 14 18.93 -24.63 14.04
C PRO A 14 18.39 -24.33 12.62
N PHE A 15 18.28 -23.03 12.25
CA PHE A 15 17.91 -22.56 10.93
C PHE A 15 19.08 -22.06 10.07
N ASP A 16 20.33 -22.12 10.59
CA ASP A 16 21.52 -21.92 9.76
C ASP A 16 21.70 -23.15 8.85
N VAL A 17 20.98 -23.13 7.74
CA VAL A 17 21.23 -24.04 6.62
C VAL A 17 22.55 -23.59 6.00
N GLU A 18 23.62 -24.39 6.16
CA GLU A 18 24.83 -24.19 5.38
C GLU A 18 24.41 -24.07 3.91
N SER A 19 24.85 -23.00 3.24
CA SER A 19 24.58 -22.79 1.83
C SER A 19 25.19 -23.97 1.07
N ASP A 20 24.37 -24.96 0.77
CA ASP A 20 24.73 -26.06 -0.10
C ASP A 20 25.02 -25.42 -1.46
N GLU A 21 26.31 -25.35 -1.84
CA GLU A 21 26.73 -24.93 -3.17
C GLU A 21 26.14 -25.93 -4.17
N ARG A 22 24.94 -25.61 -4.66
CA ARG A 22 24.35 -26.39 -5.75
C ARG A 22 25.27 -26.26 -6.97
N PRO A 23 25.70 -27.37 -7.57
CA PRO A 23 26.48 -27.30 -8.78
C PRO A 23 25.71 -26.55 -9.88
N GLU A 24 26.36 -25.59 -10.52
CA GLU A 24 25.84 -24.67 -11.56
C GLU A 24 25.22 -25.35 -12.79
N SER A 25 25.18 -26.69 -12.85
CA SER A 25 24.66 -27.47 -13.98
C SER A 25 23.37 -28.26 -13.71
N ALA A 26 22.63 -27.93 -12.64
CA ALA A 26 21.34 -28.54 -12.41
C ALA A 26 20.32 -28.04 -13.45
N VAL A 27 19.96 -28.87 -14.41
CA VAL A 27 18.77 -28.68 -15.26
C VAL A 27 17.61 -28.34 -14.33
N ALA A 28 16.94 -27.20 -14.58
CA ALA A 28 15.82 -26.77 -13.77
C ALA A 28 14.85 -27.96 -13.62
N PRO A 29 14.40 -28.28 -12.41
CA PRO A 29 13.48 -29.38 -12.21
C PRO A 29 12.22 -29.17 -13.05
N ALA A 30 11.65 -30.25 -13.57
CA ALA A 30 10.39 -30.15 -14.32
C ALA A 30 9.31 -29.47 -13.44
N PRO A 31 8.45 -28.62 -14.02
CA PRO A 31 7.42 -27.92 -13.27
C PRO A 31 6.60 -28.89 -12.43
N GLY A 32 6.49 -28.63 -11.13
CA GLY A 32 5.66 -29.39 -10.22
C GLY A 32 4.18 -29.02 -10.36
N PRO A 33 3.27 -29.80 -9.76
CA PRO A 33 1.83 -29.59 -9.88
C PRO A 33 1.33 -28.23 -9.32
N TYR A 34 2.16 -27.57 -8.51
CA TYR A 34 1.84 -26.28 -7.90
C TYR A 34 2.53 -25.07 -8.56
N ASP A 35 3.49 -25.28 -9.48
CA ASP A 35 4.29 -24.20 -10.06
C ASP A 35 3.45 -23.23 -10.89
N GLU A 36 2.41 -23.73 -11.55
CA GLU A 36 1.46 -22.88 -12.26
C GLU A 36 0.67 -21.98 -11.29
N ALA A 37 0.18 -22.54 -10.20
CA ALA A 37 -0.54 -21.78 -9.16
C ALA A 37 0.37 -20.75 -8.47
N VAL A 38 1.63 -21.08 -8.21
CA VAL A 38 2.62 -20.14 -7.66
C VAL A 38 2.86 -19.00 -8.63
N ARG A 39 3.10 -19.30 -9.92
CA ARG A 39 3.30 -18.28 -10.96
C ARG A 39 2.07 -17.38 -11.13
N GLU A 40 0.87 -17.95 -11.11
CA GLU A 40 -0.36 -17.18 -11.15
C GLU A 40 -0.49 -16.26 -9.92
N GLY A 41 -0.18 -16.77 -8.73
CA GLY A 41 -0.14 -16.00 -7.49
C GLY A 41 0.83 -14.81 -7.56
N GLU A 42 2.02 -15.01 -8.13
CA GLU A 42 3.00 -13.94 -8.33
C GLU A 42 2.49 -12.88 -9.32
N LEU A 43 1.88 -13.29 -10.42
CA LEU A 43 1.26 -12.36 -11.37
C LEU A 43 0.14 -11.54 -10.70
N LEU A 44 -0.71 -12.19 -9.90
CA LEU A 44 -1.76 -11.50 -9.15
C LEU A 44 -1.19 -10.50 -8.13
N ARG A 45 -0.04 -10.80 -7.53
CA ARG A 45 0.63 -9.90 -6.58
C ARG A 45 1.13 -8.60 -7.23
N VAL A 46 1.65 -8.67 -8.45
CA VAL A 46 2.17 -7.49 -9.16
C VAL A 46 1.11 -6.78 -10.01
N ARG A 47 0.02 -7.45 -10.33
CA ARG A 47 -1.06 -6.92 -11.17
C ARG A 47 -1.62 -5.57 -10.70
N PRO A 48 -1.78 -5.27 -9.39
CA PRO A 48 -2.25 -3.96 -8.96
C PRO A 48 -1.39 -2.80 -9.44
N GLN A 49 -0.08 -2.99 -9.58
CA GLN A 49 0.84 -1.94 -10.04
C GLN A 49 0.62 -1.55 -11.50
N THR A 50 0.01 -2.42 -12.28
CA THR A 50 -0.26 -2.23 -13.71
C THR A 50 -1.75 -2.28 -14.05
N ALA A 51 -2.63 -2.24 -13.05
CA ALA A 51 -4.08 -2.41 -13.21
C ALA A 51 -4.71 -1.45 -14.24
N ALA A 52 -4.18 -0.22 -14.32
CA ALA A 52 -4.63 0.79 -15.28
C ALA A 52 -4.18 0.54 -16.73
N GLY A 53 -3.19 -0.32 -16.92
CA GLY A 53 -2.52 -0.55 -18.19
C GLY A 53 -1.55 0.57 -18.60
N PRO A 54 -0.66 0.28 -19.57
CA PRO A 54 0.45 1.17 -19.91
C PRO A 54 0.00 2.53 -20.46
N VAL A 55 -1.14 2.58 -21.13
CA VAL A 55 -1.68 3.83 -21.70
C VAL A 55 -2.03 4.84 -20.61
N GLN A 56 -2.68 4.41 -19.53
CA GLN A 56 -3.07 5.32 -18.44
C GLN A 56 -1.85 5.76 -17.61
N ILE A 57 -0.92 4.84 -17.39
CA ILE A 57 0.37 5.16 -16.74
C ILE A 57 1.13 6.19 -17.58
N GLY A 58 1.25 5.98 -18.89
CA GLY A 58 1.89 6.93 -19.79
C GLY A 58 1.22 8.31 -19.80
N ARG A 59 -0.12 8.38 -19.73
CA ARG A 59 -0.86 9.65 -19.60
C ARG A 59 -0.57 10.37 -18.28
N GLN A 60 -0.33 9.63 -17.19
CA GLN A 60 0.05 10.20 -15.90
C GLN A 60 1.45 10.84 -15.99
N HIS A 61 2.41 10.10 -16.56
CA HIS A 61 3.77 10.58 -16.77
C HIS A 61 3.85 11.77 -17.75
N ALA A 62 3.04 11.77 -18.82
CA ALA A 62 2.96 12.90 -19.75
C ALA A 62 2.54 14.21 -19.07
N LYS A 63 1.80 14.13 -17.95
CA LYS A 63 1.46 15.27 -17.09
C LYS A 63 2.52 15.59 -16.04
N ARG A 64 3.70 14.96 -16.11
CA ARG A 64 4.80 15.04 -15.12
C ARG A 64 4.34 14.66 -13.70
N ARG A 65 3.47 13.66 -13.60
CA ARG A 65 2.93 13.19 -12.31
C ARG A 65 3.32 11.74 -12.09
N MET A 66 3.76 11.44 -10.89
CA MET A 66 4.05 10.08 -10.45
C MET A 66 2.76 9.28 -10.27
N THR A 67 2.84 7.97 -10.51
CA THR A 67 1.82 7.01 -10.07
C THR A 67 1.82 6.90 -8.54
N VAL A 68 0.79 6.28 -7.96
CA VAL A 68 0.76 6.03 -6.52
C VAL A 68 1.91 5.12 -6.06
N TRP A 69 2.31 4.16 -6.88
CA TRP A 69 3.39 3.23 -6.58
C TRP A 69 4.74 3.93 -6.53
N GLU A 70 5.04 4.77 -7.49
CA GLU A 70 6.24 5.60 -7.51
C GLU A 70 6.29 6.57 -6.32
N ARG A 71 5.13 7.09 -5.87
CA ARG A 71 5.05 7.92 -4.66
C ARG A 71 5.36 7.12 -3.40
N ILE A 72 4.90 5.87 -3.32
CA ILE A 72 5.25 4.95 -2.22
C ILE A 72 6.75 4.68 -2.21
N ASP A 73 7.37 4.46 -3.37
CA ASP A 73 8.80 4.22 -3.49
C ASP A 73 9.65 5.42 -3.05
N VAL A 74 9.18 6.64 -3.33
CA VAL A 74 9.86 7.87 -2.86
C VAL A 74 9.67 8.08 -1.35
N LEU A 75 8.54 7.63 -0.80
CA LEU A 75 8.18 7.87 0.60
C LEU A 75 8.88 6.91 1.57
N ARG A 76 9.06 5.65 1.17
CA ARG A 76 9.64 4.60 2.01
C ARG A 76 11.14 4.75 2.20
N ASP A 77 11.66 4.23 3.28
CA ASP A 77 13.10 4.19 3.53
C ASP A 77 13.81 3.35 2.44
N PRO A 78 14.99 3.80 1.96
CA PRO A 78 15.76 3.05 0.98
C PRO A 78 16.06 1.62 1.43
N GLY A 79 15.91 0.65 0.53
CA GLY A 79 16.19 -0.76 0.79
C GLY A 79 15.09 -1.51 1.57
N THR A 80 13.98 -0.84 1.88
CA THR A 80 12.79 -1.51 2.49
C THR A 80 11.73 -1.79 1.43
N GLU A 81 10.92 -2.81 1.66
CA GLU A 81 9.77 -3.12 0.78
C GLU A 81 8.45 -2.82 1.48
N PRO A 82 7.47 -2.23 0.77
CA PRO A 82 6.16 -1.98 1.35
C PRO A 82 5.38 -3.28 1.52
N THR A 83 4.78 -3.50 2.67
CA THR A 83 3.79 -4.57 2.86
C THR A 83 2.45 -4.09 2.33
N VAL A 84 2.11 -4.46 1.10
CA VAL A 84 0.85 -4.07 0.48
C VAL A 84 -0.32 -4.87 1.07
N LEU A 85 -1.38 -4.18 1.45
CA LEU A 85 -2.53 -4.75 2.15
C LEU A 85 -3.80 -4.66 1.29
N TYR A 86 -4.74 -5.59 1.53
CA TYR A 86 -6.10 -5.53 0.96
C TYR A 86 -6.10 -5.37 -0.57
N GLN A 87 -5.29 -6.16 -1.28
CA GLN A 87 -5.15 -6.06 -2.74
C GLN A 87 -6.30 -6.69 -3.54
N ASN A 88 -7.30 -7.22 -2.87
CA ASN A 88 -8.46 -7.80 -3.52
C ASN A 88 -9.28 -6.70 -4.22
N TRP A 89 -9.50 -6.88 -5.51
CA TRP A 89 -10.31 -6.04 -6.35
C TRP A 89 -11.07 -6.89 -7.37
N GLY A 90 -12.26 -6.43 -7.70
CA GLY A 90 -13.18 -7.16 -8.57
C GLY A 90 -12.76 -7.16 -10.05
N PRO A 91 -13.42 -7.96 -10.88
CA PRO A 91 -13.11 -8.09 -12.30
C PRO A 91 -13.27 -6.77 -13.07
N ASN A 92 -14.09 -5.85 -12.58
CA ASN A 92 -14.29 -4.52 -13.13
C ASN A 92 -13.39 -3.45 -12.50
N LEU A 93 -12.28 -3.82 -11.88
CA LEU A 93 -11.39 -2.93 -11.14
C LEU A 93 -12.04 -2.26 -9.90
N ASP A 94 -13.10 -2.87 -9.35
CA ASP A 94 -13.69 -2.40 -8.09
C ASP A 94 -12.70 -2.59 -6.95
N GLY A 95 -12.43 -1.55 -6.20
CA GLY A 95 -11.38 -1.57 -5.18
C GLY A 95 -9.95 -1.30 -5.68
N ALA A 96 -9.72 -1.16 -6.99
CA ALA A 96 -8.37 -1.00 -7.54
C ALA A 96 -7.84 0.44 -7.49
N SER A 97 -8.69 1.45 -7.28
CA SER A 97 -8.28 2.86 -7.25
C SER A 97 -7.74 3.35 -5.90
N ILE A 98 -7.68 2.48 -4.90
CA ILE A 98 -7.00 2.73 -3.61
C ILE A 98 -5.92 1.67 -3.40
N VAL A 99 -4.71 2.12 -3.15
CA VAL A 99 -3.59 1.31 -2.69
C VAL A 99 -3.42 1.52 -1.19
N THR A 100 -3.21 0.44 -0.45
CA THR A 100 -2.98 0.47 1.00
C THR A 100 -1.75 -0.36 1.35
N ALA A 101 -0.87 0.18 2.19
CA ALA A 101 0.37 -0.48 2.56
C ALA A 101 0.82 -0.11 3.98
N ILE A 102 1.76 -0.89 4.52
CA ILE A 102 2.63 -0.48 5.62
C ILE A 102 4.01 -0.26 5.04
N CYS A 103 4.61 0.89 5.33
CA CYS A 103 5.94 1.26 4.87
C CYS A 103 6.85 1.58 6.07
N GLN A 104 8.14 1.31 5.93
CA GLN A 104 9.14 1.87 6.82
C GLN A 104 9.44 3.31 6.38
N ILE A 105 9.27 4.28 7.29
CA ILE A 105 9.54 5.70 7.04
C ILE A 105 10.26 6.28 8.26
N GLY A 106 11.51 6.68 8.07
CA GLY A 106 12.37 7.14 9.17
C GLY A 106 12.58 6.07 10.24
N GLY A 107 12.70 4.81 9.86
CA GLY A 107 12.87 3.65 10.73
C GLY A 107 11.61 3.24 11.51
N ARG A 108 10.43 3.73 11.13
CA ARG A 108 9.15 3.41 11.80
C ARG A 108 8.14 2.84 10.83
N GLU A 109 7.31 1.94 11.31
CA GLU A 109 6.14 1.46 10.56
C GLU A 109 5.07 2.56 10.49
N VAL A 110 4.67 2.86 9.27
CA VAL A 110 3.66 3.87 8.94
C VAL A 110 2.62 3.25 8.04
N ALA A 111 1.36 3.38 8.40
CA ALA A 111 0.26 3.00 7.53
C ALA A 111 0.11 4.04 6.41
N VAL A 112 0.05 3.57 5.16
CA VAL A 112 -0.03 4.42 3.98
C VAL A 112 -1.24 4.03 3.16
N TYR A 113 -1.98 5.02 2.66
CA TYR A 113 -2.90 4.81 1.56
C TYR A 113 -2.66 5.84 0.45
N GLY A 114 -3.03 5.47 -0.77
CA GLY A 114 -2.96 6.40 -1.88
C GLY A 114 -4.03 6.13 -2.93
N HIS A 115 -4.56 7.19 -3.52
CA HIS A 115 -5.43 7.08 -4.67
C HIS A 115 -4.59 6.82 -5.92
N ASP A 116 -4.92 5.77 -6.65
CA ASP A 116 -4.35 5.51 -7.97
C ASP A 116 -5.16 6.26 -9.03
N PHE A 117 -4.68 7.45 -9.40
CA PHE A 117 -5.36 8.27 -10.41
C PHE A 117 -5.38 7.61 -11.79
N THR A 118 -4.51 6.63 -12.04
CA THR A 118 -4.50 5.88 -13.30
C THR A 118 -5.68 4.91 -13.41
N VAL A 119 -6.28 4.52 -12.28
CA VAL A 119 -7.47 3.69 -12.22
C VAL A 119 -8.69 4.55 -11.91
N ARG A 120 -9.61 4.72 -12.86
CA ARG A 120 -10.87 5.48 -12.70
C ARG A 120 -10.67 6.87 -12.06
N ALA A 121 -9.53 7.53 -12.38
CA ALA A 121 -9.12 8.81 -11.78
C ALA A 121 -9.15 8.81 -10.23
N GLY A 122 -8.75 7.70 -9.61
CA GLY A 122 -8.69 7.57 -8.15
C GLY A 122 -10.06 7.63 -7.47
N SER A 123 -11.15 7.34 -8.19
CA SER A 123 -12.52 7.49 -7.65
C SER A 123 -12.88 6.39 -6.65
N MET A 124 -13.74 6.74 -5.70
CA MET A 124 -14.16 5.87 -4.60
C MET A 124 -15.37 5.02 -4.98
N ASP A 125 -15.28 3.72 -4.77
CA ASP A 125 -16.40 2.78 -4.70
C ASP A 125 -16.47 2.13 -3.30
N ALA A 126 -17.45 1.28 -3.04
CA ALA A 126 -17.62 0.63 -1.74
C ALA A 126 -16.40 -0.23 -1.36
N THR A 127 -15.84 -0.99 -2.29
CA THR A 127 -14.67 -1.84 -2.05
C THR A 127 -13.44 -1.02 -1.70
N ASN A 128 -13.20 0.10 -2.40
CA ASN A 128 -12.15 1.06 -2.07
C ASN A 128 -12.34 1.66 -0.68
N GLY A 129 -13.58 2.00 -0.33
CA GLY A 129 -13.92 2.55 0.98
C GLY A 129 -13.62 1.57 2.11
N THR A 130 -14.01 0.32 1.94
CA THR A 130 -13.71 -0.75 2.91
C THR A 130 -12.20 -0.98 3.07
N LYS A 131 -11.44 -1.04 1.96
CA LYS A 131 -9.97 -1.14 2.00
C LYS A 131 -9.35 0.01 2.78
N LEU A 132 -9.75 1.23 2.45
CA LEU A 132 -9.26 2.44 3.10
C LEU A 132 -9.62 2.45 4.59
N ALA A 133 -10.85 2.18 4.94
CA ALA A 133 -11.29 2.12 6.33
C ALA A 133 -10.53 1.05 7.14
N ASN A 134 -10.20 -0.08 6.52
CA ASN A 134 -9.47 -1.16 7.19
C ASN A 134 -8.02 -0.76 7.52
N VAL A 135 -7.28 -0.12 6.59
CA VAL A 135 -5.92 0.36 6.90
C VAL A 135 -5.93 1.48 7.93
N ILE A 136 -6.93 2.37 7.91
CA ILE A 136 -7.10 3.42 8.91
C ILE A 136 -7.36 2.81 10.30
N ARG A 137 -8.27 1.84 10.40
CA ARG A 137 -8.55 1.12 11.65
C ARG A 137 -7.32 0.35 12.16
N LEU A 138 -6.54 -0.23 11.24
CA LEU A 138 -5.30 -0.92 11.57
C LEU A 138 -4.29 0.07 12.17
N ALA A 139 -4.08 1.23 11.54
CA ALA A 139 -3.22 2.29 12.06
C ALA A 139 -3.59 2.69 13.48
N GLY A 140 -4.89 2.92 13.76
CA GLY A 140 -5.37 3.26 15.09
C GLY A 140 -5.15 2.15 16.12
N ARG A 141 -5.37 0.88 15.75
CA ARG A 141 -5.18 -0.26 16.67
C ARG A 141 -3.70 -0.51 17.01
N GLN A 142 -2.81 -0.30 16.05
CA GLN A 142 -1.38 -0.55 16.22
C GLN A 142 -0.60 0.68 16.68
N GLY A 143 -1.26 1.84 16.77
CA GLY A 143 -0.57 3.09 17.13
C GLY A 143 0.36 3.62 16.03
N MET A 144 0.16 3.18 14.78
CA MET A 144 0.97 3.64 13.64
C MET A 144 0.50 5.00 13.13
N PRO A 145 1.41 5.93 12.79
CA PRO A 145 1.05 7.10 12.01
C PRO A 145 0.37 6.70 10.69
N LEU A 146 -0.49 7.58 10.17
CA LEU A 146 -1.15 7.39 8.89
C LEU A 146 -0.69 8.46 7.89
N VAL A 147 -0.28 8.03 6.69
CA VAL A 147 -0.03 8.93 5.56
C VAL A 147 -1.06 8.66 4.47
N GLY A 148 -1.77 9.70 4.05
CA GLY A 148 -2.74 9.67 2.95
C GLY A 148 -2.26 10.45 1.74
N MET A 149 -2.17 9.80 0.58
CA MET A 149 -1.83 10.40 -0.71
C MET A 149 -3.09 10.58 -1.54
N ASN A 150 -3.66 11.79 -1.48
CA ASN A 150 -4.98 12.07 -2.04
C ASN A 150 -4.88 12.63 -3.46
N ASP A 151 -5.58 11.97 -4.40
CA ASP A 151 -5.62 12.30 -5.83
C ASP A 151 -6.86 11.64 -6.45
N SER A 152 -8.06 12.25 -6.29
CA SER A 152 -9.32 11.57 -6.53
C SER A 152 -10.36 12.46 -7.23
N ALA A 153 -11.01 11.91 -8.25
CA ALA A 153 -12.18 12.53 -8.87
C ALA A 153 -13.45 12.48 -7.99
N GLY A 154 -13.39 11.91 -6.80
CA GLY A 154 -14.53 11.80 -5.89
C GLY A 154 -15.20 10.43 -5.93
N ALA A 155 -16.50 10.36 -5.68
CA ALA A 155 -17.26 9.13 -5.74
C ALA A 155 -17.31 8.57 -7.17
N PHE A 156 -17.19 7.25 -7.31
CA PHE A 156 -17.37 6.59 -8.60
C PHE A 156 -18.87 6.54 -8.95
N VAL A 157 -19.30 7.48 -9.77
CA VAL A 157 -20.73 7.67 -10.10
C VAL A 157 -21.42 6.40 -10.60
N PRO A 158 -20.81 5.56 -11.46
CA PRO A 158 -21.44 4.33 -11.90
C PRO A 158 -21.73 3.31 -10.78
N ALA A 159 -21.05 3.40 -9.63
CA ALA A 159 -21.33 2.57 -8.46
C ALA A 159 -22.56 3.05 -7.66
N GLY A 160 -23.19 4.14 -8.08
CA GLY A 160 -24.36 4.70 -7.39
C GLY A 160 -24.08 4.99 -5.91
N ILE A 161 -24.94 4.50 -5.03
CA ILE A 161 -24.81 4.69 -3.57
C ILE A 161 -23.53 4.08 -2.99
N GLY A 162 -22.96 3.05 -3.64
CA GLY A 162 -21.72 2.41 -3.19
C GLY A 162 -20.52 3.35 -3.15
N GLY A 163 -20.48 4.38 -4.01
CA GLY A 163 -19.45 5.41 -3.94
C GLY A 163 -19.58 6.30 -2.70
N LEU A 164 -20.79 6.59 -2.26
CA LEU A 164 -21.07 7.36 -1.04
C LEU A 164 -20.81 6.53 0.22
N ASP A 165 -21.21 5.27 0.20
CA ASP A 165 -20.98 4.31 1.28
C ASP A 165 -19.48 4.12 1.56
N GLY A 166 -18.67 3.98 0.50
CA GLY A 166 -17.21 3.92 0.63
C GLY A 166 -16.61 5.13 1.32
N TYR A 167 -17.06 6.34 1.01
CA TYR A 167 -16.63 7.54 1.73
C TYR A 167 -17.12 7.56 3.17
N ALA A 168 -18.36 7.14 3.46
CA ALA A 168 -18.91 7.11 4.81
C ALA A 168 -18.08 6.20 5.73
N GLU A 169 -17.66 5.03 5.23
CA GLU A 169 -16.77 4.12 5.96
C GLU A 169 -15.41 4.77 6.27
N ALA A 170 -14.78 5.36 5.26
CA ALA A 170 -13.48 6.01 5.40
C ALA A 170 -13.53 7.18 6.39
N PHE A 171 -14.55 8.06 6.30
CA PHE A 171 -14.76 9.19 7.20
C PHE A 171 -14.97 8.72 8.64
N THR A 172 -15.78 7.68 8.83
CA THR A 172 -16.02 7.08 10.15
C THR A 172 -14.72 6.53 10.74
N ALA A 173 -13.90 5.85 9.95
CA ALA A 173 -12.64 5.31 10.39
C ALA A 173 -11.65 6.42 10.79
N LEU A 174 -11.50 7.47 9.97
CA LEU A 174 -10.65 8.63 10.27
C LEU A 174 -11.10 9.35 11.54
N ARG A 175 -12.40 9.55 11.71
CA ARG A 175 -12.94 10.19 12.91
C ARG A 175 -12.59 9.42 14.19
N LYS A 176 -12.59 8.08 14.14
CA LYS A 176 -12.27 7.22 15.29
C LYS A 176 -10.80 7.27 15.69
N ILE A 177 -9.88 7.52 14.76
CA ILE A 177 -8.44 7.62 15.06
C ILE A 177 -7.97 9.06 15.32
N SER A 178 -8.86 10.04 15.18
CA SER A 178 -8.56 11.45 15.44
C SER A 178 -8.14 11.64 16.90
N GLY A 179 -6.94 12.21 17.11
CA GLY A 179 -6.34 12.38 18.43
C GLY A 179 -5.69 11.09 19.00
N VAL A 180 -5.77 9.95 18.30
CA VAL A 180 -5.14 8.68 18.71
C VAL A 180 -3.80 8.50 18.04
N VAL A 181 -3.76 8.65 16.71
CA VAL A 181 -2.53 8.61 15.92
C VAL A 181 -2.45 9.83 14.99
N PRO A 182 -1.25 10.34 14.69
CA PRO A 182 -1.10 11.42 13.74
C PRO A 182 -1.45 10.95 12.33
N SER A 183 -2.20 11.77 11.59
CA SER A 183 -2.53 11.52 10.20
C SER A 183 -2.08 12.70 9.33
N ILE A 184 -1.22 12.40 8.35
CA ILE A 184 -0.63 13.37 7.43
C ILE A 184 -1.27 13.17 6.07
N MET A 185 -1.99 14.18 5.58
CA MET A 185 -2.74 14.11 4.33
C MET A 185 -2.06 14.96 3.26
N CYS A 186 -1.50 14.29 2.25
CA CYS A 186 -0.87 14.92 1.10
C CYS A 186 -1.88 15.02 -0.05
N MET A 187 -2.04 16.21 -0.63
CA MET A 187 -2.90 16.44 -1.78
C MET A 187 -2.04 16.58 -3.04
N PHE A 188 -2.01 15.55 -3.88
CA PHE A 188 -1.14 15.48 -5.05
C PHE A 188 -1.81 15.84 -6.38
N GLY A 189 -3.11 16.11 -6.37
CA GLY A 189 -3.85 16.45 -7.58
C GLY A 189 -5.27 16.87 -7.30
N TYR A 190 -6.15 16.56 -8.24
CA TYR A 190 -7.57 16.84 -8.09
C TYR A 190 -8.14 16.07 -6.91
N ASN A 191 -8.94 16.75 -6.12
CA ASN A 191 -9.67 16.13 -5.03
C ASN A 191 -11.10 16.71 -5.04
N ALA A 192 -12.04 15.95 -5.60
CA ALA A 192 -13.42 16.41 -5.77
C ALA A 192 -14.36 15.74 -4.73
N GLY A 193 -15.38 16.47 -4.32
CA GLY A 193 -16.42 15.98 -3.42
C GLY A 193 -15.86 15.34 -2.14
N GLY A 194 -16.19 14.08 -1.87
CA GLY A 194 -15.65 13.32 -0.73
C GLY A 194 -14.13 13.23 -0.74
N GLY A 195 -13.49 13.22 -1.91
CA GLY A 195 -12.03 13.24 -2.07
C GLY A 195 -11.38 14.51 -1.51
N SER A 196 -12.07 15.63 -1.49
CA SER A 196 -11.57 16.86 -0.87
C SER A 196 -11.87 16.92 0.64
N TYR A 197 -12.93 16.27 1.08
CA TYR A 197 -13.29 16.25 2.50
C TYR A 197 -12.42 15.25 3.30
N LEU A 198 -12.05 14.13 2.70
CA LEU A 198 -11.24 13.08 3.34
C LEU A 198 -9.94 13.64 3.95
N PRO A 199 -9.08 14.38 3.22
CA PRO A 199 -7.83 14.90 3.76
C PRO A 199 -8.02 15.97 4.83
N ARG A 200 -9.15 16.68 4.84
CA ARG A 200 -9.45 17.69 5.87
C ARG A 200 -9.69 17.10 7.26
N GLN A 201 -9.92 15.81 7.37
CA GLN A 201 -10.07 15.11 8.65
C GLN A 201 -8.72 14.71 9.25
N GLY A 202 -7.61 14.92 8.54
CA GLY A 202 -6.25 14.61 9.01
C GLY A 202 -5.74 15.62 10.04
N SER A 203 -4.70 15.20 10.77
CA SER A 203 -4.00 16.08 11.74
C SER A 203 -3.19 17.17 11.03
N PHE A 204 -2.59 16.83 9.89
CA PHE A 204 -1.79 17.73 9.06
C PHE A 204 -2.19 17.56 7.60
N MET A 205 -2.19 18.67 6.86
CA MET A 205 -2.44 18.67 5.43
C MET A 205 -1.28 19.34 4.70
N ILE A 206 -0.74 18.63 3.71
CA ILE A 206 0.33 19.12 2.83
C ILE A 206 -0.25 19.27 1.42
N GLN A 207 -0.13 20.45 0.87
CA GLN A 207 -0.59 20.77 -0.48
C GLN A 207 0.52 21.48 -1.23
N PRO A 208 0.82 21.13 -2.49
CA PRO A 208 1.77 21.87 -3.30
C PRO A 208 1.26 23.29 -3.53
N SER A 209 2.16 24.26 -3.52
CA SER A 209 1.88 25.62 -4.02
C SER A 209 1.82 25.57 -5.53
N ASN A 210 0.80 26.13 -6.14
CA ASN A 210 0.71 26.33 -7.59
C ASN A 210 1.64 27.46 -8.05
#